data_b91512a718ff5014dffb8603ca16c386
#
_entry.id   b91512a718ff5014dffb8603ca16c386
#
_cell.length_a   1.000
_cell.length_b   1.000
_cell.length_c   1.000
_cell.angle_alpha   90.00
_cell.angle_beta   90.00
_cell.angle_gamma   90.00
#
_symmetry.space_group_name_H-M   'P 1'
#
loop_
_entity.id
_entity.type
_entity.pdbx_description
1 polymer ?
#
loop_
_entity_poly.entity_id
_entity_poly.type
_entity_poly.pdbx_seq_one_letter_code
_entity_poly.pdbx_strand_id
1 'polypeptide(L)'
;MTKTLVIHVQDHSNITHDPFEFYELINSQKFDVFCSCRSVIRVQNSKRYFAKGFYDWLFDFVKIHDIQRILINTVISARHQSELERSLCLSIIDRTQLILMLFQSRARSYEGKLQVELAHLAYLSTRLVRGWTHLERQRGGIGIRGGPGETQLELDKRILNDNIKRIKSKLARFNTHRQLNQRSRDHVFK
;
A
#
# COMPACT_ATOMS: atom_id res chain seq x y z
N MET A 1 -14.79 16.00 -7.75
CA MET A 1 -14.75 14.59 -7.28
C MET A 1 -13.62 13.88 -7.99
N THR A 2 -12.88 13.01 -7.32
CA THR A 2 -11.68 12.35 -7.88
C THR A 2 -12.10 11.11 -8.66
N LYS A 3 -12.11 11.20 -10.00
CA LYS A 3 -12.50 10.07 -10.86
C LYS A 3 -11.57 8.88 -10.66
N THR A 4 -12.14 7.73 -10.35
CA THR A 4 -11.41 6.51 -10.04
C THR A 4 -11.71 5.41 -11.04
N LEU A 5 -10.67 4.78 -11.60
CA LEU A 5 -10.77 3.59 -12.42
C LEU A 5 -10.51 2.34 -11.56
N VAL A 6 -11.35 1.33 -11.67
CA VAL A 6 -11.17 0.03 -11.02
C VAL A 6 -10.65 -0.99 -12.03
N ILE A 7 -9.51 -1.62 -11.74
CA ILE A 7 -8.94 -2.68 -12.58
C ILE A 7 -9.04 -4.01 -11.84
N HIS A 8 -9.84 -4.92 -12.39
CA HIS A 8 -9.92 -6.31 -11.94
C HIS A 8 -8.88 -7.14 -12.67
N VAL A 9 -7.85 -7.53 -11.95
CA VAL A 9 -6.80 -8.41 -12.45
C VAL A 9 -7.23 -9.85 -12.23
N GLN A 10 -7.20 -10.64 -13.31
CA GLN A 10 -7.40 -12.08 -13.25
C GLN A 10 -6.03 -12.76 -13.46
N ASP A 11 -5.64 -13.58 -12.52
CA ASP A 11 -4.47 -14.45 -12.63
C ASP A 11 -4.91 -15.85 -13.04
N HIS A 12 -4.10 -16.53 -13.84
CA HIS A 12 -4.36 -17.93 -14.24
C HIS A 12 -4.28 -18.94 -13.06
N SER A 13 -3.76 -18.53 -11.92
CA SER A 13 -3.65 -19.34 -10.71
C SER A 13 -4.94 -19.45 -9.88
N ASN A 14 -6.09 -19.59 -10.48
CA ASN A 14 -7.40 -19.96 -9.85
C ASN A 14 -7.81 -19.23 -8.55
N ILE A 15 -7.08 -18.21 -8.09
CA ILE A 15 -7.53 -17.35 -7.01
C ILE A 15 -8.37 -16.24 -7.64
N THR A 16 -9.60 -16.56 -7.99
CA THR A 16 -10.60 -15.56 -8.37
C THR A 16 -10.98 -14.80 -7.10
N HIS A 17 -10.34 -13.67 -6.85
CA HIS A 17 -10.86 -12.73 -5.88
C HIS A 17 -12.25 -12.31 -6.34
N ASP A 18 -13.24 -12.52 -5.49
CA ASP A 18 -14.62 -12.15 -5.78
C ASP A 18 -14.66 -10.64 -6.13
N PRO A 19 -15.07 -10.27 -7.34
CA PRO A 19 -15.21 -8.86 -7.71
C PRO A 19 -16.17 -8.12 -6.77
N PHE A 20 -17.20 -8.80 -6.26
CA PHE A 20 -18.21 -8.24 -5.37
C PHE A 20 -17.58 -7.77 -4.05
N GLU A 21 -16.72 -8.60 -3.41
CA GLU A 21 -16.01 -8.21 -2.19
C GLU A 21 -15.18 -6.95 -2.39
N PHE A 22 -14.49 -6.84 -3.53
CA PHE A 22 -13.65 -5.67 -3.80
C PHE A 22 -14.49 -4.40 -3.98
N TYR A 23 -15.67 -4.50 -4.63
CA TYR A 23 -16.59 -3.37 -4.72
C TYR A 23 -17.15 -2.95 -3.36
N GLU A 24 -17.46 -3.89 -2.46
CA GLU A 24 -17.88 -3.58 -1.10
C GLU A 24 -16.80 -2.80 -0.32
N LEU A 25 -15.53 -3.19 -0.48
CA LEU A 25 -14.40 -2.46 0.10
C LEU A 25 -14.32 -1.02 -0.45
N ILE A 26 -14.47 -0.85 -1.76
CA ILE A 26 -14.45 0.45 -2.44
C ILE A 26 -15.60 1.34 -1.94
N ASN A 27 -16.82 0.80 -1.92
CA ASN A 27 -18.02 1.52 -1.48
C ASN A 27 -17.90 1.99 -0.02
N SER A 28 -17.29 1.15 0.84
CA SER A 28 -17.09 1.50 2.25
C SER A 28 -16.17 2.72 2.45
N GLN A 29 -15.32 3.03 1.48
CA GLN A 29 -14.41 4.18 1.47
C GLN A 29 -14.95 5.37 0.66
N LYS A 30 -16.14 5.24 0.07
CA LYS A 30 -16.82 6.29 -0.71
C LYS A 30 -15.97 6.82 -1.87
N PHE A 31 -15.25 5.95 -2.56
CA PHE A 31 -14.58 6.32 -3.79
C PHE A 31 -15.57 6.59 -4.91
N ASP A 32 -15.32 7.65 -5.68
CA ASP A 32 -16.09 7.96 -6.89
C ASP A 32 -15.60 7.10 -8.06
N VAL A 33 -16.25 5.96 -8.27
CA VAL A 33 -15.89 5.01 -9.32
C VAL A 33 -16.47 5.47 -10.65
N PHE A 34 -15.61 5.93 -11.56
CA PHE A 34 -16.01 6.32 -12.90
C PHE A 34 -16.33 5.10 -13.78
N CYS A 35 -15.46 4.10 -13.77
CA CYS A 35 -15.63 2.87 -14.53
C CYS A 35 -14.76 1.73 -13.97
N SER A 36 -15.00 0.52 -14.49
CA SER A 36 -14.19 -0.65 -14.20
C SER A 36 -13.80 -1.40 -15.46
N CYS A 37 -12.63 -2.02 -15.45
CA CYS A 37 -12.15 -2.88 -16.53
C CYS A 37 -11.52 -4.16 -15.98
N ARG A 38 -11.34 -5.16 -16.86
CA ARG A 38 -10.66 -6.42 -16.53
C ARG A 38 -9.33 -6.49 -17.28
N SER A 39 -8.32 -6.98 -16.60
CA SER A 39 -7.02 -7.29 -17.20
C SER A 39 -6.61 -8.70 -16.81
N VAL A 40 -6.13 -9.47 -17.78
CA VAL A 40 -5.62 -10.82 -17.55
C VAL A 40 -4.10 -10.77 -17.55
N ILE A 41 -3.49 -11.20 -16.45
CA ILE A 41 -2.03 -11.33 -16.36
C ILE A 41 -1.69 -12.80 -16.64
N ARG A 42 -1.09 -13.06 -17.81
CA ARG A 42 -0.65 -14.41 -18.18
C ARG A 42 0.69 -14.81 -17.59
N VAL A 43 1.59 -13.85 -17.44
CA VAL A 43 2.93 -14.03 -16.84
C VAL A 43 3.31 -12.73 -16.17
N GLN A 44 3.72 -12.79 -14.90
CA GLN A 44 4.31 -11.62 -14.25
C GLN A 44 5.65 -11.28 -14.93
N ASN A 45 5.62 -10.29 -15.79
CA ASN A 45 6.84 -9.80 -16.40
C ASN A 45 7.62 -8.99 -15.37
N SER A 46 8.91 -9.31 -15.21
CA SER A 46 9.78 -8.59 -14.25
C SER A 46 9.91 -7.09 -14.52
N LYS A 47 9.60 -6.64 -15.73
CA LYS A 47 9.71 -5.23 -16.14
C LYS A 47 8.39 -4.47 -16.08
N ARG A 48 7.26 -5.08 -16.46
CA ARG A 48 5.95 -4.42 -16.53
C ARG A 48 4.88 -5.27 -15.86
N TYR A 49 3.97 -4.64 -15.13
CA TYR A 49 2.87 -5.33 -14.47
C TYR A 49 1.81 -5.79 -15.47
N PHE A 50 1.43 -4.92 -16.41
CA PHE A 50 0.48 -5.23 -17.47
C PHE A 50 1.16 -5.54 -18.80
N ALA A 51 0.48 -6.28 -19.67
CA ALA A 51 0.89 -6.48 -21.05
C ALA A 51 0.93 -5.14 -21.82
N LYS A 52 1.83 -5.03 -22.81
CA LYS A 52 2.06 -3.77 -23.55
C LYS A 52 0.76 -3.17 -24.09
N GLY A 53 -0.06 -3.95 -24.78
CA GLY A 53 -1.29 -3.43 -25.39
C GLY A 53 -2.30 -2.91 -24.37
N PHE A 54 -2.43 -3.57 -23.19
CA PHE A 54 -3.27 -3.07 -22.11
C PHE A 54 -2.69 -1.79 -21.48
N TYR A 55 -1.37 -1.71 -21.40
CA TYR A 55 -0.69 -0.53 -20.88
C TYR A 55 -0.87 0.69 -21.77
N ASP A 56 -0.72 0.53 -23.10
CA ASP A 56 -0.90 1.59 -24.07
C ASP A 56 -2.37 2.08 -24.06
N TRP A 57 -3.33 1.15 -24.05
CA TRP A 57 -4.75 1.47 -23.88
C TRP A 57 -5.03 2.22 -22.56
N LEU A 58 -4.46 1.76 -21.45
CA LEU A 58 -4.66 2.37 -20.14
C LEU A 58 -4.15 3.81 -20.09
N PHE A 59 -3.02 4.07 -20.74
CA PHE A 59 -2.41 5.40 -20.83
C PHE A 59 -3.33 6.38 -21.57
N ASP A 60 -3.86 5.95 -22.71
CA ASP A 60 -4.79 6.77 -23.50
C ASP A 60 -6.12 6.98 -22.75
N PHE A 61 -6.64 5.91 -22.15
CA PHE A 61 -7.89 5.95 -21.39
C PHE A 61 -7.83 6.93 -20.20
N VAL A 62 -6.75 6.88 -19.44
CA VAL A 62 -6.53 7.78 -18.29
C VAL A 62 -6.53 9.23 -18.73
N LYS A 63 -5.89 9.56 -19.86
CA LYS A 63 -5.82 10.92 -20.40
C LYS A 63 -7.16 11.41 -20.95
N ILE A 64 -7.85 10.58 -21.72
CA ILE A 64 -9.14 10.96 -22.36
C ILE A 64 -10.21 11.26 -21.30
N HIS A 65 -10.27 10.44 -20.23
CA HIS A 65 -11.32 10.54 -19.22
C HIS A 65 -10.91 11.33 -17.98
N ASP A 66 -9.70 11.86 -17.93
CA ASP A 66 -9.15 12.59 -16.77
C ASP A 66 -9.25 11.77 -15.48
N ILE A 67 -8.78 10.51 -15.53
CA ILE A 67 -8.73 9.62 -14.38
C ILE A 67 -7.61 10.08 -13.45
N GLN A 68 -7.90 10.19 -12.16
CA GLN A 68 -6.96 10.70 -11.16
C GLN A 68 -6.45 9.61 -10.22
N ARG A 69 -7.11 8.44 -10.22
CA ARG A 69 -6.76 7.32 -9.34
C ARG A 69 -7.11 5.98 -9.98
N ILE A 70 -6.29 4.97 -9.70
CA ILE A 70 -6.58 3.59 -10.06
C ILE A 70 -6.63 2.73 -8.81
N LEU A 71 -7.67 1.88 -8.71
CA LEU A 71 -7.78 0.82 -7.71
C LEU A 71 -7.56 -0.53 -8.38
N ILE A 72 -6.74 -1.39 -7.76
CA ILE A 72 -6.42 -2.72 -8.30
C ILE A 72 -6.74 -3.77 -7.25
N ASN A 73 -7.50 -4.81 -7.64
CA ASN A 73 -8.00 -5.86 -6.75
C ASN A 73 -6.94 -6.85 -6.25
N THR A 74 -5.70 -6.72 -6.66
CA THR A 74 -4.59 -7.59 -6.27
C THR A 74 -3.46 -6.81 -5.60
N VAL A 75 -2.55 -7.55 -4.96
CA VAL A 75 -1.34 -6.97 -4.38
C VAL A 75 -0.31 -6.72 -5.49
N ILE A 76 0.21 -5.50 -5.55
CA ILE A 76 1.21 -5.09 -6.53
C ILE A 76 2.55 -4.91 -5.84
N SER A 77 3.64 -5.34 -6.47
CA SER A 77 4.98 -5.06 -5.94
C SER A 77 5.28 -3.55 -5.95
N ALA A 78 6.07 -3.09 -4.99
CA ALA A 78 6.47 -1.67 -4.89
C ALA A 78 7.09 -1.13 -6.18
N ARG A 79 7.84 -1.97 -6.90
CA ARG A 79 8.46 -1.62 -8.17
C ARG A 79 7.40 -1.35 -9.25
N HIS A 80 6.46 -2.25 -9.41
CA HIS A 80 5.40 -2.12 -10.41
C HIS A 80 4.47 -0.94 -10.10
N GLN A 81 4.15 -0.73 -8.81
CA GLN A 81 3.35 0.43 -8.41
C GLN A 81 4.06 1.74 -8.76
N SER A 82 5.32 1.89 -8.38
CA SER A 82 6.11 3.09 -8.66
C SER A 82 6.29 3.34 -10.17
N GLU A 83 6.45 2.26 -10.98
CA GLU A 83 6.51 2.37 -12.44
C GLU A 83 5.20 2.89 -13.02
N LEU A 84 4.06 2.31 -12.60
CA LEU A 84 2.74 2.71 -13.07
C LEU A 84 2.40 4.15 -12.64
N GLU A 85 2.64 4.51 -11.38
CA GLU A 85 2.39 5.86 -10.87
C GLU A 85 3.21 6.93 -11.60
N ARG A 86 4.47 6.63 -11.88
CA ARG A 86 5.35 7.55 -12.61
C ARG A 86 4.93 7.70 -14.07
N SER A 87 4.53 6.63 -14.73
CA SER A 87 4.18 6.65 -16.15
C SER A 87 2.81 7.24 -16.41
N LEU A 88 1.85 7.00 -15.51
CA LEU A 88 0.48 7.50 -15.61
C LEU A 88 0.27 8.84 -14.89
N CYS A 89 1.24 9.29 -14.08
CA CYS A 89 1.16 10.50 -13.26
C CYS A 89 -0.07 10.55 -12.35
N LEU A 90 -0.47 9.41 -11.79
CA LEU A 90 -1.63 9.28 -10.91
C LEU A 90 -1.39 8.30 -9.75
N SER A 91 -2.24 8.34 -8.74
CA SER A 91 -2.16 7.46 -7.56
C SER A 91 -2.73 6.08 -7.86
N ILE A 92 -1.99 5.03 -7.48
CA ILE A 92 -2.41 3.63 -7.60
C ILE A 92 -2.54 3.04 -6.20
N ILE A 93 -3.73 2.54 -5.91
CA ILE A 93 -4.05 1.90 -4.64
C ILE A 93 -4.28 0.41 -4.91
N ASP A 94 -3.49 -0.43 -4.29
CA ASP A 94 -3.66 -1.88 -4.33
C ASP A 94 -4.66 -2.36 -3.26
N ARG A 95 -5.04 -3.64 -3.33
CA ARG A 95 -5.96 -4.25 -2.37
C ARG A 95 -5.49 -4.10 -0.92
N THR A 96 -4.20 -4.29 -0.65
CA THR A 96 -3.66 -4.18 0.71
C THR A 96 -3.80 -2.77 1.25
N GLN A 97 -3.47 -1.77 0.45
CA GLN A 97 -3.60 -0.38 0.84
C GLN A 97 -5.07 0.01 1.08
N LEU A 98 -5.98 -0.47 0.23
CA LEU A 98 -7.42 -0.23 0.40
C LEU A 98 -7.93 -0.82 1.72
N ILE A 99 -7.54 -2.04 2.07
CA ILE A 99 -7.88 -2.68 3.35
C ILE A 99 -7.31 -1.90 4.54
N LEU A 100 -6.07 -1.43 4.45
CA LEU A 100 -5.46 -0.62 5.50
C LEU A 100 -6.21 0.71 5.70
N MET A 101 -6.62 1.37 4.63
CA MET A 101 -7.45 2.59 4.69
C MET A 101 -8.79 2.30 5.36
N LEU A 102 -9.41 1.15 5.07
CA LEU A 102 -10.66 0.72 5.70
C LEU A 102 -10.49 0.52 7.21
N PHE A 103 -9.44 -0.18 7.63
CA PHE A 103 -9.16 -0.35 9.05
C PHE A 103 -8.84 0.99 9.73
N GLN A 104 -8.13 1.88 9.07
CA GLN A 104 -7.82 3.20 9.59
C GLN A 104 -9.09 4.02 9.85
N SER A 105 -10.07 3.98 8.94
CA SER A 105 -11.34 4.69 9.10
C SER A 105 -12.26 4.08 10.17
N ARG A 106 -12.13 2.76 10.45
CA ARG A 106 -12.98 2.03 11.38
C ARG A 106 -12.38 1.86 12.79
N ALA A 107 -11.08 2.03 12.96
CA ALA A 107 -10.40 1.86 14.24
C ALA A 107 -10.84 2.95 15.25
N ARG A 108 -11.63 2.56 16.24
CA ARG A 108 -12.13 3.46 17.30
C ARG A 108 -11.29 3.40 18.56
N SER A 109 -10.84 2.19 18.96
CA SER A 109 -10.04 2.02 20.17
C SER A 109 -8.61 2.52 19.97
N TYR A 110 -7.97 2.97 21.05
CA TYR A 110 -6.57 3.40 21.00
C TYR A 110 -5.63 2.28 20.56
N GLU A 111 -5.86 1.05 21.06
CA GLU A 111 -5.11 -0.13 20.65
C GLU A 111 -5.29 -0.42 19.17
N GLY A 112 -6.54 -0.42 18.66
CA GLY A 112 -6.84 -0.63 17.26
C GLY A 112 -6.17 0.39 16.34
N LYS A 113 -6.15 1.68 16.74
CA LYS A 113 -5.43 2.72 16.00
C LYS A 113 -3.94 2.45 15.91
N LEU A 114 -3.31 2.03 17.01
CA LEU A 114 -1.88 1.68 17.03
C LEU A 114 -1.58 0.44 16.18
N GLN A 115 -2.46 -0.58 16.20
CA GLN A 115 -2.30 -1.78 15.38
C GLN A 115 -2.39 -1.46 13.88
N VAL A 116 -3.36 -0.62 13.48
CA VAL A 116 -3.50 -0.17 12.08
C VAL A 116 -2.32 0.70 11.66
N GLU A 117 -1.87 1.61 12.53
CA GLU A 117 -0.69 2.44 12.27
C GLU A 117 0.55 1.56 12.08
N LEU A 118 0.74 0.53 12.92
CA LEU A 118 1.84 -0.42 12.78
C LEU A 118 1.79 -1.17 11.45
N ALA A 119 0.61 -1.66 11.05
CA ALA A 119 0.42 -2.34 9.78
C ALA A 119 0.70 -1.42 8.59
N HIS A 120 0.27 -0.16 8.66
CA HIS A 120 0.53 0.84 7.62
C HIS A 120 2.03 1.17 7.49
N LEU A 121 2.74 1.36 8.61
CA LEU A 121 4.19 1.59 8.59
C LEU A 121 4.96 0.37 8.06
N ALA A 122 4.53 -0.85 8.41
CA ALA A 122 5.09 -2.08 7.87
C ALA A 122 4.90 -2.15 6.34
N TYR A 123 3.70 -1.83 5.85
CA TYR A 123 3.42 -1.75 4.41
C TYR A 123 4.32 -0.72 3.73
N LEU A 124 4.43 0.51 4.25
CA LEU A 124 5.29 1.56 3.72
C LEU A 124 6.76 1.14 3.69
N SER A 125 7.24 0.43 4.72
CA SER A 125 8.63 -0.04 4.76
C SER A 125 8.96 -0.99 3.60
N THR A 126 8.01 -1.84 3.20
CA THR A 126 8.18 -2.71 2.02
C THR A 126 8.22 -1.93 0.71
N ARG A 127 7.54 -0.77 0.67
CA ARG A 127 7.48 0.11 -0.51
C ARG A 127 8.74 0.97 -0.64
N LEU A 128 9.26 1.51 0.46
CA LEU A 128 10.50 2.29 0.47
C LEU A 128 11.70 1.48 -0.03
N VAL A 129 11.89 0.27 0.45
CA VAL A 129 13.06 -0.56 0.11
C VAL A 129 13.16 -0.85 -1.39
N ARG A 130 12.04 -0.93 -2.09
CA ARG A 130 12.00 -1.32 -3.52
C ARG A 130 11.76 -0.17 -4.49
N GLY A 131 11.20 0.94 -4.03
CA GLY A 131 10.92 2.12 -4.85
C GLY A 131 12.18 2.93 -5.19
N TRP A 132 13.16 2.97 -4.27
CA TRP A 132 14.35 3.81 -4.37
C TRP A 132 15.55 3.17 -5.08
N THR A 133 15.63 1.86 -5.20
CA THR A 133 16.74 1.18 -5.92
C THR A 133 16.87 1.60 -7.38
N HIS A 134 15.83 2.18 -7.97
CA HIS A 134 15.88 2.73 -9.32
C HIS A 134 16.43 4.17 -9.38
N LEU A 135 16.20 4.98 -8.36
CA LEU A 135 16.69 6.37 -8.29
C LEU A 135 18.21 6.42 -8.05
N GLU A 136 18.73 5.52 -7.22
CA GLU A 136 20.18 5.41 -6.98
C GLU A 136 20.95 5.01 -8.24
N ARG A 137 20.40 4.09 -9.06
CA ARG A 137 21.04 3.69 -10.33
C ARG A 137 21.02 4.79 -11.39
N GLN A 138 20.09 5.73 -11.35
CA GLN A 138 20.07 6.89 -12.25
C GLN A 138 21.01 8.02 -11.81
N ARG A 139 21.36 8.11 -10.52
CA ARG A 139 22.34 9.07 -9.97
C ARG A 139 23.79 8.61 -10.03
N GLY A 140 24.07 7.39 -10.46
CA GLY A 140 25.41 6.79 -10.57
C GLY A 140 26.25 7.28 -11.76
N GLY A 141 25.98 8.46 -12.29
CA GLY A 141 26.78 9.11 -13.31
C GLY A 141 27.40 10.39 -12.80
N ILE A 142 28.74 10.38 -12.58
CA ILE A 142 29.65 11.52 -12.46
C ILE A 142 29.59 12.32 -11.14
N GLY A 143 30.49 11.98 -10.21
CA GLY A 143 31.31 12.96 -9.51
C GLY A 143 30.62 14.05 -8.71
N ILE A 144 29.80 13.73 -7.73
CA ILE A 144 29.55 14.66 -6.65
C ILE A 144 30.10 14.03 -5.37
N ARG A 145 31.11 14.66 -4.82
CA ARG A 145 31.65 14.45 -3.47
C ARG A 145 30.54 14.59 -2.44
N GLY A 146 29.75 13.53 -2.26
CA GLY A 146 28.97 13.35 -1.06
C GLY A 146 29.92 12.81 0.00
N GLY A 147 30.16 13.59 1.05
CA GLY A 147 30.86 13.11 2.24
C GLY A 147 30.16 11.85 2.79
N PRO A 148 30.70 11.18 3.85
CA PRO A 148 30.13 9.98 4.46
C PRO A 148 28.81 10.29 5.21
N GLY A 149 27.87 10.96 4.53
CA GLY A 149 26.53 11.24 5.00
C GLY A 149 25.58 10.11 4.62
N GLU A 150 24.70 9.76 5.55
CA GLU A 150 23.62 8.81 5.35
C GLU A 150 22.79 9.23 4.12
N THR A 151 22.50 8.29 3.22
CA THR A 151 21.62 8.57 2.08
C THR A 151 20.21 8.89 2.57
N GLN A 152 19.45 9.71 1.84
CA GLN A 152 18.06 10.04 2.20
C GLN A 152 17.24 8.77 2.43
N LEU A 153 17.48 7.71 1.66
CA LEU A 153 16.81 6.41 1.82
C LEU A 153 17.13 5.74 3.17
N GLU A 154 18.40 5.81 3.61
CA GLU A 154 18.80 5.23 4.90
C GLU A 154 18.17 5.99 6.06
N LEU A 155 18.13 7.33 5.96
CA LEU A 155 17.43 8.18 6.91
C LEU A 155 15.95 7.84 6.99
N ASP A 156 15.25 7.73 5.85
CA ASP A 156 13.83 7.41 5.79
C ASP A 156 13.54 6.01 6.37
N LYS A 157 14.39 5.03 6.07
CA LYS A 157 14.32 3.68 6.67
C LYS A 157 14.50 3.72 8.18
N ARG A 158 15.45 4.50 8.67
CA ARG A 158 15.71 4.65 10.10
C ARG A 158 14.50 5.25 10.80
N ILE A 159 13.96 6.36 10.29
CA ILE A 159 12.77 7.03 10.83
C ILE A 159 11.58 6.06 10.89
N LEU A 160 11.33 5.28 9.82
CA LEU A 160 10.26 4.28 9.81
C LEU A 160 10.48 3.18 10.84
N ASN A 161 11.69 2.64 10.93
CA ASN A 161 12.02 1.60 11.88
C ASN A 161 11.87 2.10 13.33
N ASP A 162 12.26 3.33 13.61
CA ASP A 162 12.11 3.93 14.94
C ASP A 162 10.63 4.16 15.29
N ASN A 163 9.82 4.59 14.32
CA ASN A 163 8.37 4.69 14.51
C ASN A 163 7.74 3.31 14.77
N ILE A 164 8.12 2.27 14.01
CA ILE A 164 7.66 0.89 14.23
C ILE A 164 8.04 0.41 15.64
N LYS A 165 9.29 0.62 16.09
CA LYS A 165 9.73 0.25 17.44
C LYS A 165 8.93 0.98 18.52
N ARG A 166 8.70 2.29 18.33
CA ARG A 166 7.92 3.11 19.26
C ARG A 166 6.48 2.60 19.41
N ILE A 167 5.83 2.25 18.29
CA ILE A 167 4.45 1.73 18.34
C ILE A 167 4.42 0.34 18.96
N LYS A 168 5.35 -0.55 18.62
CA LYS A 168 5.46 -1.88 19.26
C LYS A 168 5.63 -1.77 20.78
N SER A 169 6.46 -0.84 21.25
CA SER A 169 6.65 -0.58 22.69
C SER A 169 5.35 -0.10 23.35
N LYS A 170 4.60 0.80 22.71
CA LYS A 170 3.29 1.25 23.22
C LYS A 170 2.29 0.09 23.31
N LEU A 171 2.20 -0.74 22.27
CA LEU A 171 1.32 -1.92 22.27
C LEU A 171 1.71 -2.93 23.35
N ALA A 172 3.01 -3.19 23.55
CA ALA A 172 3.49 -4.08 24.61
C ALA A 172 3.08 -3.58 26.00
N ARG A 173 3.26 -2.28 26.31
CA ARG A 173 2.82 -1.65 27.56
C ARG A 173 1.30 -1.78 27.76
N PHE A 174 0.54 -1.58 26.70
CA PHE A 174 -0.91 -1.71 26.75
C PHE A 174 -1.34 -3.14 27.07
N ASN A 175 -0.72 -4.14 26.45
CA ASN A 175 -0.98 -5.55 26.72
C ASN A 175 -0.64 -5.94 28.17
N THR A 176 0.50 -5.47 28.69
CA THR A 176 0.88 -5.70 30.09
C THR A 176 -0.16 -5.11 31.05
N HIS A 177 -0.58 -3.87 30.81
CA HIS A 177 -1.60 -3.22 31.64
C HIS A 177 -2.94 -3.96 31.58
N ARG A 178 -3.35 -4.44 30.42
CA ARG A 178 -4.57 -5.24 30.23
C ARG A 178 -4.50 -6.56 30.99
N GLN A 179 -3.36 -7.24 30.96
CA GLN A 179 -3.14 -8.48 31.72
C GLN A 179 -3.19 -8.24 33.22
N LEU A 180 -2.60 -7.16 33.74
CA LEU A 180 -2.68 -6.80 35.16
C LEU A 180 -4.12 -6.52 35.59
N ASN A 181 -4.86 -5.76 34.79
CA ASN A 181 -6.27 -5.48 35.08
C ASN A 181 -7.16 -6.74 35.02
N GLN A 182 -6.82 -7.69 34.16
CA GLN A 182 -7.53 -8.97 34.09
C GLN A 182 -7.25 -9.80 35.34
N ARG A 183 -6.00 -9.95 35.75
CA ARG A 183 -5.61 -10.66 36.98
C ARG A 183 -6.29 -10.06 38.26
N SER A 184 -6.35 -8.73 38.35
CA SER A 184 -7.02 -8.05 39.45
C SER A 184 -8.52 -8.37 39.50
N ARG A 185 -9.18 -8.50 38.34
CA ARG A 185 -10.60 -8.90 38.31
C ARG A 185 -10.80 -10.36 38.68
N ASP A 186 -9.94 -11.27 38.24
CA ASP A 186 -10.00 -12.68 38.60
C ASP A 186 -9.80 -12.93 40.09
N HIS A 187 -9.11 -12.02 40.79
CA HIS A 187 -8.97 -12.07 42.29
C HIS A 187 -10.19 -11.54 43.02
N VAL A 188 -11.00 -10.68 42.45
CA VAL A 188 -12.21 -10.11 43.10
C VAL A 188 -13.41 -11.05 42.96
N PHE A 189 -13.41 -11.96 42.03
CA PHE A 189 -14.51 -12.90 41.78
C PHE A 189 -14.24 -14.32 42.30
N LYS A 190 -13.20 -14.52 43.10
CA LYS A 190 -13.00 -15.70 43.96
C LYS A 190 -13.35 -15.39 45.40
#